data_1f4688d4595de98c10a0c20383f39c83
#
_entry.id   1f4688d4595de98c10a0c20383f39c83
#
_cell.length_a   1.000
_cell.length_b   1.000
_cell.length_c   1.000
_cell.angle_alpha   90.00
_cell.angle_beta   90.00
_cell.angle_gamma   90.00
#
_symmetry.space_group_name_H-M   'P 1'
#
loop_
_entity.id
_entity.type
_entity.pdbx_description
1 polymer ?
#
loop_
_entity_poly.entity_id
_entity_poly.type
_entity_poly.pdbx_seq_one_letter_code
_entity_poly.pdbx_strand_id
1 'polypeptide(L)'
;MAAKVVPTQGPVVADTTQATQIVRGTITLSGNYGGGATNGDTLSFAGMPNNPTNAVPLRVFIYEQPAAGTAPGGWRAIFCPGTTIANGVVAFFNGTTQLSQGAAYSGTAAVANAVWAFEAIFPVGM
;
A
#
# COMPACT_ATOMS: atom_id res chain seq x y z
N MET A 1 -4.77 -7.68 9.67
CA MET A 1 -5.01 -7.33 8.26
C MET A 1 -4.00 -8.04 7.40
N ALA A 2 -4.44 -8.55 6.26
CA ALA A 2 -3.58 -9.30 5.35
C ALA A 2 -2.53 -8.44 4.65
N ALA A 3 -2.80 -7.16 4.46
CA ALA A 3 -1.83 -6.18 3.98
C ALA A 3 -1.59 -5.13 5.07
N LYS A 4 -0.32 -4.91 5.39
CA LYS A 4 0.05 -4.02 6.49
C LYS A 4 1.14 -3.05 6.06
N VAL A 5 0.94 -1.78 6.36
CA VAL A 5 1.94 -0.73 6.16
C VAL A 5 3.05 -0.84 7.20
N VAL A 6 4.29 -0.81 6.73
CA VAL A 6 5.49 -0.75 7.57
C VAL A 6 6.28 0.49 7.18
N PRO A 7 6.16 1.60 7.91
CA PRO A 7 6.88 2.82 7.57
C PRO A 7 8.38 2.63 7.77
N THR A 8 9.17 3.05 6.78
CA THR A 8 10.63 3.10 6.89
C THR A 8 11.14 4.53 6.98
N GLN A 9 10.31 5.48 6.62
CA GLN A 9 10.61 6.90 6.77
C GLN A 9 9.36 7.60 7.30
N GLY A 10 9.52 8.33 8.39
CA GLY A 10 8.44 9.11 8.97
C GLY A 10 7.98 10.25 8.05
N PRO A 11 6.91 10.95 8.43
CA PRO A 11 6.38 12.02 7.61
C PRO A 11 7.42 13.10 7.35
N VAL A 12 7.54 13.48 6.09
CA VAL A 12 8.39 14.58 5.64
C VAL A 12 7.49 15.58 4.94
N VAL A 13 7.67 16.87 5.26
CA VAL A 13 6.94 17.92 4.55
C VAL A 13 7.55 18.03 3.16
N ALA A 14 6.78 17.65 2.15
CA ALA A 14 7.25 17.62 0.76
C ALA A 14 7.08 18.95 0.05
N ASP A 15 6.05 19.70 0.45
CA ASP A 15 5.70 20.96 -0.20
C ASP A 15 5.00 21.87 0.80
N THR A 16 5.70 22.89 1.24
CA THR A 16 5.15 23.84 2.22
C THR A 16 4.07 24.74 1.62
N THR A 17 4.09 24.94 0.32
CA THR A 17 3.09 25.76 -0.37
C THR A 17 1.74 25.05 -0.42
N GLN A 18 1.76 23.75 -0.67
CA GLN A 18 0.54 22.93 -0.74
C GLN A 18 0.28 22.16 0.54
N ALA A 19 1.16 22.29 1.53
CA ALA A 19 1.03 21.65 2.83
C ALA A 19 0.81 20.13 2.72
N THR A 20 1.74 19.44 2.06
CA THR A 20 1.70 18.00 1.92
C THR A 20 2.86 17.32 2.66
N GLN A 21 2.62 16.09 3.08
CA GLN A 21 3.62 15.22 3.71
C GLN A 21 3.78 13.96 2.90
N ILE A 22 5.00 13.44 2.87
CA ILE A 22 5.30 12.14 2.26
C ILE A 22 5.72 11.15 3.35
N VAL A 23 5.13 9.96 3.30
CA VAL A 23 5.53 8.82 4.12
C VAL A 23 5.94 7.69 3.19
N ARG A 24 7.08 7.06 3.46
CA ARG A 24 7.61 5.94 2.68
C ARG A 24 7.76 4.71 3.55
N GLY A 25 7.65 3.54 2.93
CA GLY A 25 7.83 2.29 3.63
C GLY A 25 7.58 1.11 2.73
N THR A 26 7.27 0.00 3.36
CA THR A 26 6.95 -1.25 2.68
C THR A 26 5.58 -1.75 3.11
N ILE A 27 5.05 -2.69 2.35
CA ILE A 27 3.80 -3.37 2.68
C ILE A 27 4.12 -4.83 2.90
N THR A 28 3.74 -5.37 4.05
CA THR A 28 3.83 -6.80 4.33
C THR A 28 2.51 -7.47 4.01
N LEU A 29 2.58 -8.64 3.40
CA LEU A 29 1.41 -9.42 3.02
C LEU A 29 1.38 -10.70 3.83
N SER A 30 0.19 -11.09 4.29
CA SER A 30 -0.01 -12.33 5.03
C SER A 30 -1.45 -12.82 4.85
N GLY A 31 -1.68 -14.10 5.12
CA GLY A 31 -3.01 -14.66 5.03
C GLY A 31 -3.59 -14.66 3.62
N ASN A 32 -4.85 -14.32 3.50
CA ASN A 32 -5.59 -14.40 2.25
C ASN A 32 -5.87 -13.02 1.67
N TYR A 33 -5.75 -12.92 0.36
CA TYR A 33 -6.03 -11.70 -0.37
C TYR A 33 -7.53 -11.41 -0.37
N GLY A 34 -7.88 -10.20 0.00
CA GLY A 34 -9.28 -9.75 -0.05
C GLY A 34 -10.22 -10.52 0.86
N GLY A 35 -9.71 -11.18 1.91
CA GLY A 35 -10.49 -12.06 2.77
C GLY A 35 -11.74 -11.41 3.34
N GLY A 36 -12.86 -11.53 2.65
CA GLY A 36 -14.13 -10.93 3.00
C GLY A 36 -14.34 -9.52 2.48
N ALA A 37 -13.32 -8.88 1.92
CA ALA A 37 -13.45 -7.56 1.29
C ALA A 37 -13.71 -7.71 -0.20
N THR A 38 -14.32 -6.72 -0.80
CA THR A 38 -14.48 -6.66 -2.25
C THR A 38 -13.32 -5.88 -2.86
N ASN A 39 -12.77 -6.39 -3.96
CA ASN A 39 -11.79 -5.69 -4.81
C ASN A 39 -10.42 -5.44 -4.16
N GLY A 40 -9.99 -6.28 -3.23
CA GLY A 40 -8.65 -6.21 -2.68
C GLY A 40 -8.61 -6.26 -1.16
N ASP A 41 -7.44 -5.98 -0.60
CA ASP A 41 -7.24 -5.95 0.84
C ASP A 41 -7.30 -4.54 1.39
N THR A 42 -7.89 -4.39 2.55
CA THR A 42 -7.83 -3.13 3.28
C THR A 42 -6.39 -2.80 3.64
N LEU A 43 -5.97 -1.60 3.35
CA LEU A 43 -4.65 -1.08 3.69
C LEU A 43 -4.82 0.18 4.54
N SER A 44 -4.53 0.07 5.82
CA SER A 44 -4.68 1.16 6.76
C SER A 44 -3.37 1.91 6.95
N PHE A 45 -3.42 3.23 6.87
CA PHE A 45 -2.31 4.10 7.26
C PHE A 45 -2.50 4.68 8.66
N ALA A 46 -3.52 4.23 9.38
CA ALA A 46 -3.73 4.65 10.76
C ALA A 46 -2.60 4.14 11.67
N GLY A 47 -2.31 4.90 12.69
CA GLY A 47 -1.30 4.51 13.68
C GLY A 47 0.14 4.70 13.24
N MET A 48 0.39 5.31 12.09
CA MET A 48 1.76 5.66 11.71
C MET A 48 2.32 6.71 12.67
N PRO A 49 3.61 6.55 13.08
CA PRO A 49 4.23 7.54 13.95
C PRO A 49 4.21 8.93 13.30
N ASN A 50 3.90 9.92 14.11
CA ASN A 50 3.92 11.33 13.68
C ASN A 50 3.01 11.65 12.50
N ASN A 51 1.94 10.89 12.30
CA ASN A 51 0.94 11.24 11.31
C ASN A 51 -0.02 12.27 11.93
N PRO A 52 0.11 13.56 11.62
CA PRO A 52 -0.63 14.58 12.34
C PRO A 52 -2.06 14.76 11.88
N THR A 53 -2.45 14.20 10.74
CA THR A 53 -3.69 14.63 10.12
C THR A 53 -4.81 13.61 10.18
N ASN A 54 -4.52 12.31 10.31
CA ASN A 54 -5.52 11.24 10.16
C ASN A 54 -6.36 11.37 8.89
N ALA A 55 -5.86 12.11 7.92
CA ALA A 55 -6.60 12.39 6.70
C ALA A 55 -6.45 11.24 5.69
N VAL A 56 -7.41 11.12 4.80
CA VAL A 56 -7.31 10.23 3.65
C VAL A 56 -6.09 10.65 2.82
N PRO A 57 -5.23 9.71 2.41
CA PRO A 57 -4.09 10.09 1.58
C PRO A 57 -4.56 10.66 0.25
N LEU A 58 -3.87 11.71 -0.21
CA LEU A 58 -4.14 12.30 -1.52
C LEU A 58 -3.76 11.34 -2.63
N ARG A 59 -2.69 10.56 -2.40
CA ARG A 59 -2.12 9.70 -3.42
C ARG A 59 -1.22 8.67 -2.76
N VAL A 60 -1.27 7.43 -3.22
CA VAL A 60 -0.38 6.37 -2.77
C VAL A 60 0.16 5.65 -3.99
N PHE A 61 1.48 5.61 -4.10
CA PHE A 61 2.17 4.83 -5.12
C PHE A 61 2.70 3.56 -4.48
N ILE A 62 2.40 2.42 -5.07
CA ILE A 62 2.90 1.12 -4.61
C ILE A 62 3.63 0.50 -5.79
N TYR A 63 4.85 0.04 -5.55
CA TYR A 63 5.68 -0.53 -6.60
C TYR A 63 6.49 -1.71 -6.06
N GLU A 64 6.77 -2.65 -6.94
CA GLU A 64 7.63 -3.77 -6.62
C GLU A 64 9.09 -3.32 -6.62
N GLN A 65 9.84 -3.73 -5.59
CA GLN A 65 11.30 -3.58 -5.55
C GLN A 65 11.94 -4.95 -5.75
N PRO A 66 12.31 -5.32 -6.98
CA PRO A 66 13.00 -6.59 -7.19
C PRO A 66 14.35 -6.60 -6.49
N ALA A 67 14.76 -7.77 -5.99
CA ALA A 67 16.12 -7.93 -5.50
C ALA A 67 17.12 -7.73 -6.64
N ALA A 68 18.32 -7.26 -6.31
CA ALA A 68 19.37 -7.05 -7.31
C ALA A 68 19.61 -8.33 -8.13
N GLY A 69 19.61 -8.20 -9.45
CA GLY A 69 19.82 -9.33 -10.34
C GLY A 69 18.57 -10.16 -10.63
N THR A 70 17.40 -9.78 -10.12
CA THR A 70 16.14 -10.46 -10.41
C THR A 70 15.23 -9.58 -11.25
N ALA A 71 14.38 -10.22 -12.06
CA ALA A 71 13.38 -9.52 -12.83
C ALA A 71 12.11 -9.28 -12.00
N PRO A 72 11.33 -8.21 -12.30
CA PRO A 72 10.01 -8.03 -11.68
C PRO A 72 9.10 -9.21 -12.00
N GLY A 73 8.18 -9.50 -11.09
CA GLY A 73 7.24 -10.62 -11.21
C GLY A 73 6.06 -10.37 -12.15
N GLY A 74 5.94 -9.19 -12.73
CA GLY A 74 4.84 -8.85 -13.65
C GLY A 74 3.56 -8.40 -12.97
N TRP A 75 3.50 -8.40 -11.65
CA TRP A 75 2.35 -7.92 -10.91
C TRP A 75 2.48 -6.45 -10.55
N ARG A 76 1.36 -5.77 -10.47
CA ARG A 76 1.30 -4.38 -10.01
C ARG A 76 0.28 -4.26 -8.90
N ALA A 77 0.50 -3.31 -8.01
CA ALA A 77 -0.42 -2.98 -6.93
C ALA A 77 -1.02 -1.61 -7.18
N ILE A 78 -2.32 -1.49 -6.96
CA ILE A 78 -3.05 -0.24 -7.10
C ILE A 78 -3.74 0.05 -5.79
N PHE A 79 -3.58 1.27 -5.29
CA PHE A 79 -4.30 1.72 -4.10
C PHE A 79 -5.53 2.52 -4.50
N CYS A 80 -6.66 2.14 -3.91
CA CYS A 80 -7.90 2.89 -4.02
C CYS A 80 -8.20 3.53 -2.67
N PRO A 81 -8.17 4.86 -2.56
CA PRO A 81 -8.48 5.50 -1.29
C PRO A 81 -9.93 5.25 -0.89
N GLY A 82 -10.14 5.11 0.41
CA GLY A 82 -11.47 5.01 0.98
C GLY A 82 -11.97 6.37 1.46
N THR A 83 -12.79 6.35 2.47
CA THR A 83 -13.35 7.55 3.09
C THR A 83 -12.59 7.99 4.35
N THR A 84 -11.71 7.13 4.85
CA THR A 84 -10.87 7.40 6.02
C THR A 84 -9.43 6.99 5.74
N ILE A 85 -8.53 7.32 6.67
CA ILE A 85 -7.13 6.88 6.59
C ILE A 85 -6.98 5.35 6.68
N ALA A 86 -8.00 4.66 7.19
CA ALA A 86 -7.91 3.26 7.56
C ALA A 86 -8.65 2.31 6.62
N ASN A 87 -9.43 2.79 5.66
CA ASN A 87 -10.31 1.93 4.88
C ASN A 87 -10.03 1.95 3.37
N GLY A 88 -8.89 2.44 2.96
CA GLY A 88 -8.45 2.27 1.58
C GLY A 88 -8.16 0.81 1.25
N VAL A 89 -8.07 0.48 -0.01
CA VAL A 89 -7.91 -0.89 -0.49
C VAL A 89 -6.73 -0.97 -1.45
N VAL A 90 -5.92 -2.01 -1.30
CA VAL A 90 -4.88 -2.34 -2.27
C VAL A 90 -5.32 -3.54 -3.10
N ALA A 91 -5.21 -3.43 -4.41
CA ALA A 91 -5.53 -4.50 -5.35
C ALA A 91 -4.30 -4.87 -6.17
N PHE A 92 -4.14 -6.16 -6.44
CA PHE A 92 -3.01 -6.69 -7.21
C PHE A 92 -3.49 -7.21 -8.55
N PHE A 93 -2.80 -6.82 -9.62
CA PHE A 93 -3.12 -7.20 -10.98
C PHE A 93 -1.90 -7.71 -11.74
N ASN A 94 -2.13 -8.71 -12.57
CA ASN A 94 -1.18 -9.11 -13.62
C ASN A 94 -1.85 -8.82 -14.96
N GLY A 95 -1.41 -7.77 -15.64
CA GLY A 95 -2.15 -7.27 -16.79
C GLY A 95 -3.53 -6.78 -16.37
N THR A 96 -4.58 -7.39 -16.90
CA THR A 96 -5.96 -7.10 -16.54
C THR A 96 -6.56 -8.10 -15.55
N THR A 97 -5.79 -9.12 -15.17
CA THR A 97 -6.28 -10.18 -14.27
C THR A 97 -5.96 -9.82 -12.83
N GLN A 98 -7.00 -9.69 -12.04
CA GLN A 98 -6.85 -9.46 -10.60
C GLN A 98 -6.46 -10.75 -9.89
N LEU A 99 -5.64 -10.63 -8.84
CA LEU A 99 -5.38 -11.74 -7.92
C LEU A 99 -6.70 -12.27 -7.35
N SER A 100 -6.84 -13.58 -7.26
CA SER A 100 -8.11 -14.19 -6.84
C SER A 100 -8.46 -13.83 -5.41
N GLN A 101 -9.65 -13.28 -5.22
CA GLN A 101 -10.17 -12.94 -3.90
C GLN A 101 -10.32 -14.21 -3.05
N GLY A 102 -9.89 -14.13 -1.80
CA GLY A 102 -9.93 -15.24 -0.87
C GLY A 102 -8.77 -16.23 -0.97
N ALA A 103 -7.95 -16.14 -2.03
CA ALA A 103 -6.79 -17.01 -2.17
C ALA A 103 -5.67 -16.57 -1.23
N ALA A 104 -4.92 -17.54 -0.69
CA ALA A 104 -3.76 -17.23 0.13
C ALA A 104 -2.67 -16.54 -0.71
N TYR A 105 -2.05 -15.50 -0.17
CA TYR A 105 -0.92 -14.85 -0.83
C TYR A 105 0.20 -15.82 -1.16
N SER A 106 0.43 -16.79 -0.27
CA SER A 106 1.45 -17.83 -0.48
C SER A 106 1.22 -18.68 -1.73
N GLY A 107 0.00 -18.70 -2.25
CA GLY A 107 -0.32 -19.40 -3.51
C GLY A 107 0.17 -18.67 -4.76
N THR A 108 0.60 -17.41 -4.65
CA THR A 108 1.14 -16.64 -5.75
C THR A 108 2.49 -16.09 -5.34
N ALA A 109 3.54 -16.87 -5.58
CA ALA A 109 4.90 -16.55 -5.12
C ALA A 109 5.40 -15.20 -5.65
N ALA A 110 5.04 -14.85 -6.87
CA ALA A 110 5.46 -13.58 -7.47
C ALA A 110 4.89 -12.36 -6.72
N VAL A 111 3.79 -12.50 -6.01
CA VAL A 111 3.23 -11.44 -5.16
C VAL A 111 3.74 -11.59 -3.73
N ALA A 112 3.67 -12.79 -3.17
CA ALA A 112 4.00 -13.04 -1.77
C ALA A 112 5.47 -12.79 -1.44
N ASN A 113 6.38 -13.10 -2.37
CA ASN A 113 7.82 -13.00 -2.16
C ASN A 113 8.41 -11.67 -2.66
N ALA A 114 7.62 -10.84 -3.32
CA ALA A 114 8.07 -9.53 -3.75
C ALA A 114 8.14 -8.57 -2.57
N VAL A 115 9.05 -7.61 -2.65
CA VAL A 115 9.07 -6.47 -1.73
C VAL A 115 8.19 -5.39 -2.35
N TRP A 116 7.11 -5.04 -1.67
CA TRP A 116 6.21 -3.97 -2.10
C TRP A 116 6.52 -2.72 -1.31
N ALA A 117 7.01 -1.71 -2.01
CA ALA A 117 7.31 -0.42 -1.42
C ALA A 117 6.19 0.56 -1.70
N PHE A 118 6.01 1.54 -0.83
CA PHE A 118 5.02 2.58 -1.05
C PHE A 118 5.58 3.97 -0.81
N GLU A 119 4.97 4.94 -1.47
CA GLU A 119 5.09 6.35 -1.16
C GLU A 119 3.68 6.91 -1.04
N ALA A 120 3.33 7.40 0.14
CA ALA A 120 2.01 7.96 0.42
C ALA A 120 2.12 9.46 0.67
N ILE A 121 1.24 10.23 0.04
CA ILE A 121 1.20 11.69 0.16
C ILE A 121 -0.08 12.05 0.90
N PHE A 122 0.07 12.76 2.01
CA PHE A 122 -1.04 13.20 2.86
C PHE A 122 -1.13 14.73 2.87
N PRO A 123 -2.34 15.28 3.04
CA PRO A 123 -2.45 16.69 3.37
C PRO A 123 -1.94 16.93 4.79
N VAL A 124 -1.29 18.06 5.00
CA VAL A 124 -0.95 18.50 6.36
C VAL A 124 -2.19 19.10 6.99
N GLY A 125 -2.49 18.74 8.24
CA GLY A 125 -3.63 19.29 8.97
C GLY A 125 -3.51 20.79 9.15
N MET A 126 -4.58 21.46 8.88
CA MET A 126 -4.65 22.93 8.99
C MET A 126 -5.50 23.30 10.21
#